data_ddbcb19c0771e66284882d68369e773b
#
_entry.id   ddbcb19c0771e66284882d68369e773b
#
_cell.length_a   1.000
_cell.length_b   1.000
_cell.length_c   1.000
_cell.angle_alpha   90.00
_cell.angle_beta   90.00
_cell.angle_gamma   90.00
#
_symmetry.space_group_name_H-M   'P 1'
#
loop_
_entity.id
_entity.type
_entity.pdbx_description
1 polymer ?
#
loop_
_entity_poly.entity_id
_entity_poly.type
_entity_poly.pdbx_seq_one_letter_code
_entity_poly.pdbx_strand_id
1 'polypeptide(L)'
;MSELRGKLIKILDDLIVNTGVTSSSLITDDGLVIAINSQQNEEDEEVNANFAAISASILSMAERGIEIVNENKMLEQIKIDAGLNQNLDEDFTILITRIYSNVLLQVIFPKKTNVGLIHFEANKAIKLIKNLVKQDISEDLFNEIGSLL
;
A
#
# COMPACT_ATOMS: atom_id res chain seq x y z
N MET A 1 3.43 4.39 18.75
CA MET A 1 3.94 4.15 17.38
C MET A 1 4.15 2.66 17.08
N SER A 2 4.85 1.92 17.94
CA SER A 2 5.05 0.49 17.72
C SER A 2 3.73 -0.31 17.74
N GLU A 3 2.79 0.09 18.58
CA GLU A 3 1.47 -0.53 18.64
C GLU A 3 0.67 -0.29 17.36
N LEU A 4 0.69 0.93 16.84
CA LEU A 4 0.03 1.27 15.57
C LEU A 4 0.64 0.46 14.43
N ARG A 5 1.96 0.39 14.37
CA ARG A 5 2.66 -0.37 13.32
C ARG A 5 2.28 -1.85 13.36
N GLY A 6 2.19 -2.43 14.57
CA GLY A 6 1.76 -3.82 14.73
C GLY A 6 0.36 -4.07 14.21
N LYS A 7 -0.57 -3.15 14.45
CA LYS A 7 -1.93 -3.24 13.93
C LYS A 7 -1.97 -3.11 12.42
N LEU A 8 -1.15 -2.22 11.85
CA LEU A 8 -1.04 -2.07 10.39
C LEU A 8 -0.51 -3.34 9.75
N ILE A 9 0.54 -3.94 10.33
CA ILE A 9 1.10 -5.19 9.82
C ILE A 9 0.06 -6.31 9.86
N LYS A 10 -0.78 -6.35 10.90
CA LYS A 10 -1.85 -7.34 10.97
C LYS A 10 -2.86 -7.16 9.85
N ILE A 11 -3.23 -5.92 9.52
CA ILE A 11 -4.14 -5.66 8.40
C ILE A 11 -3.53 -6.15 7.09
N LEU A 12 -2.23 -5.89 6.89
CA LEU A 12 -1.52 -6.36 5.70
C LEU A 12 -1.43 -7.88 5.66
N ASP A 13 -1.23 -8.52 6.81
CA ASP A 13 -1.20 -9.98 6.93
C ASP A 13 -2.56 -10.59 6.57
N ASP A 14 -3.63 -10.02 7.08
CA ASP A 14 -4.99 -10.48 6.77
C ASP A 14 -5.28 -10.37 5.27
N LEU A 15 -4.80 -9.32 4.64
CA LEU A 15 -4.92 -9.15 3.18
C LEU A 15 -4.23 -10.30 2.45
N ILE A 16 -3.04 -10.67 2.86
CA ILE A 16 -2.31 -11.79 2.29
C ILE A 16 -3.06 -13.10 2.50
N VAL A 17 -3.50 -13.36 3.73
CA VAL A 17 -4.21 -14.59 4.08
C VAL A 17 -5.51 -14.73 3.29
N ASN A 18 -6.25 -13.64 3.14
CA ASN A 18 -7.56 -13.67 2.49
C ASN A 18 -7.49 -13.74 0.97
N THR A 19 -6.39 -13.32 0.37
CA THR A 19 -6.26 -13.23 -1.10
C THR A 19 -5.19 -14.13 -1.69
N GLY A 20 -4.18 -14.51 -0.89
CA GLY A 20 -3.03 -15.23 -1.39
C GLY A 20 -2.04 -14.37 -2.17
N VAL A 21 -2.08 -13.04 -2.00
CA VAL A 21 -1.10 -12.16 -2.66
C VAL A 21 0.31 -12.45 -2.14
N THR A 22 1.31 -12.12 -2.96
CA THR A 22 2.71 -12.36 -2.61
C THR A 22 3.20 -11.39 -1.54
N SER A 23 2.79 -10.12 -1.64
CA SER A 23 3.28 -9.07 -0.75
C SER A 23 2.24 -7.95 -0.65
N SER A 24 2.14 -7.35 0.53
CA SER A 24 1.39 -6.12 0.73
C SER A 24 2.21 -5.17 1.58
N SER A 25 2.21 -3.89 1.23
CA SER A 25 3.02 -2.89 1.92
C SER A 25 2.35 -1.54 1.93
N LEU A 26 2.69 -0.75 2.96
CA LEU A 26 2.35 0.65 3.02
C LEU A 26 3.63 1.44 2.78
N ILE A 27 3.58 2.36 1.85
CA ILE A 27 4.72 3.19 1.49
C ILE A 27 4.30 4.65 1.44
N THR A 28 5.27 5.55 1.58
CA THR A 28 5.03 6.97 1.39
C THR A 28 5.22 7.34 -0.08
N ASP A 29 4.69 8.50 -0.46
CA ASP A 29 4.83 8.99 -1.83
C ASP A 29 6.25 9.44 -2.17
N ASP A 30 7.11 9.57 -1.18
CA ASP A 30 8.56 9.86 -1.38
C ASP A 30 9.44 8.61 -1.25
N GLY A 31 8.83 7.42 -1.16
CA GLY A 31 9.56 6.17 -1.31
C GLY A 31 10.04 5.51 -0.03
N LEU A 32 9.45 5.83 1.10
CA LEU A 32 9.79 5.19 2.38
C LEU A 32 8.79 4.07 2.70
N VAL A 33 9.29 2.98 3.24
CA VAL A 33 8.44 1.86 3.69
C VAL A 33 7.92 2.15 5.09
N ILE A 34 6.59 2.17 5.24
CA ILE A 34 5.94 2.32 6.54
C ILE A 34 5.79 0.96 7.22
N ALA A 35 5.26 0.00 6.48
CA ALA A 35 5.05 -1.36 6.96
C ALA A 35 4.99 -2.30 5.77
N ILE A 36 5.43 -3.53 5.96
CA ILE A 36 5.41 -4.53 4.89
C ILE A 36 5.12 -5.91 5.47
N ASN A 37 4.36 -6.70 4.73
CA ASN A 37 4.23 -8.12 4.97
C ASN A 37 4.31 -8.87 3.64
N SER A 38 4.93 -10.05 3.65
CA SER A 38 5.22 -10.81 2.46
C SER A 38 5.25 -12.30 2.78
N GLN A 39 4.81 -13.13 1.83
CA GLN A 39 4.92 -14.57 1.93
C GLN A 39 6.35 -15.05 1.69
N GLN A 40 7.16 -14.23 1.03
CA GLN A 40 8.57 -14.54 0.80
C GLN A 40 9.39 -14.07 1.99
N ASN A 41 10.62 -14.58 2.10
CA ASN A 41 11.51 -14.17 3.16
C ASN A 41 11.99 -12.75 2.88
N GLU A 42 11.48 -11.79 3.65
CA GLU A 42 11.61 -10.36 3.41
C GLU A 42 12.73 -9.70 4.22
N GLU A 43 13.76 -10.46 4.57
CA GLU A 43 14.84 -9.92 5.37
C GLU A 43 15.71 -8.90 4.64
N ASP A 44 15.52 -8.73 3.34
CA ASP A 44 16.29 -7.77 2.55
C ASP A 44 15.60 -6.41 2.55
N GLU A 45 15.91 -5.60 3.57
CA GLU A 45 15.39 -4.24 3.70
C GLU A 45 15.81 -3.35 2.53
N GLU A 46 16.98 -3.59 1.97
CA GLU A 46 17.47 -2.84 0.83
C GLU A 46 16.60 -3.04 -0.40
N VAL A 47 16.22 -4.30 -0.68
CA VAL A 47 15.32 -4.60 -1.81
C VAL A 47 13.98 -3.93 -1.61
N ASN A 48 13.41 -3.99 -0.41
CA ASN A 48 12.14 -3.36 -0.10
C ASN A 48 12.20 -1.84 -0.25
N ALA A 49 13.29 -1.23 0.22
CA ALA A 49 13.48 0.21 0.12
C ALA A 49 13.63 0.64 -1.35
N ASN A 50 14.40 -0.11 -2.14
CA ASN A 50 14.56 0.17 -3.56
C ASN A 50 13.24 0.05 -4.30
N PHE A 51 12.45 -0.96 -3.99
CA PHE A 51 11.14 -1.18 -4.61
C PHE A 51 10.19 -0.04 -4.28
N ALA A 52 10.16 0.41 -3.03
CA ALA A 52 9.33 1.54 -2.61
C ALA A 52 9.73 2.82 -3.33
N ALA A 53 11.03 3.07 -3.48
CA ALA A 53 11.55 4.25 -4.19
C ALA A 53 11.15 4.23 -5.67
N ILE A 54 11.22 3.07 -6.32
CA ILE A 54 10.81 2.91 -7.72
C ILE A 54 9.31 3.17 -7.86
N SER A 55 8.51 2.62 -6.97
CA SER A 55 7.05 2.81 -6.98
C SER A 55 6.68 4.28 -6.80
N ALA A 56 7.34 4.98 -5.90
CA ALA A 56 7.13 6.41 -5.67
C ALA A 56 7.50 7.22 -6.93
N SER A 57 8.58 6.85 -7.61
CA SER A 57 9.00 7.50 -8.85
C SER A 57 7.98 7.33 -9.97
N ILE A 58 7.45 6.11 -10.12
CA ILE A 58 6.41 5.82 -11.11
C ILE A 58 5.16 6.64 -10.82
N LEU A 59 4.75 6.69 -9.56
CA LEU A 59 3.59 7.46 -9.14
C LEU A 59 3.76 8.93 -9.46
N SER A 60 4.93 9.50 -9.14
CA SER A 60 5.25 10.90 -9.39
C SER A 60 5.16 11.26 -10.87
N MET A 61 5.72 10.41 -11.74
CA MET A 61 5.65 10.62 -13.19
C MET A 61 4.22 10.52 -13.71
N ALA A 62 3.46 9.55 -13.21
CA ALA A 62 2.06 9.37 -13.60
C ALA A 62 1.19 10.55 -13.15
N GLU A 63 1.47 11.12 -11.97
CA GLU A 63 0.77 12.31 -11.49
C GLU A 63 0.98 13.52 -12.38
N ARG A 64 2.19 13.69 -12.91
CA ARG A 64 2.46 14.76 -13.86
C ARG A 64 1.57 14.63 -15.10
N GLY A 65 1.36 13.40 -15.57
CA GLY A 65 0.46 13.15 -16.68
C GLY A 65 -0.98 13.50 -16.35
N ILE A 66 -1.43 13.16 -15.15
CA ILE A 66 -2.77 13.50 -14.67
C ILE A 66 -2.95 15.02 -14.60
N GLU A 67 -1.97 15.75 -14.09
CA GLU A 67 -2.01 17.21 -13.97
C GLU A 67 -2.16 17.89 -15.34
N ILE A 68 -1.53 17.34 -16.38
CA ILE A 68 -1.66 17.86 -17.75
C ILE A 68 -3.09 17.76 -18.22
N VAL A 69 -3.80 16.68 -17.87
CA VAL A 69 -5.20 16.48 -18.24
C VAL A 69 -6.12 17.32 -17.37
N ASN A 70 -5.92 17.35 -16.07
CA ASN A 70 -6.72 18.14 -15.13
C ASN A 70 -5.94 18.33 -13.83
N GLU A 71 -5.49 19.56 -13.59
CA GLU A 71 -4.67 19.90 -12.40
C GLU A 71 -5.39 19.71 -11.07
N ASN A 72 -6.71 19.60 -11.08
CA ASN A 72 -7.52 19.44 -9.87
C ASN A 72 -7.72 17.97 -9.51
N LYS A 73 -7.18 17.05 -10.29
CA LYS A 73 -7.33 15.61 -10.04
C LYS A 73 -6.04 15.01 -9.52
N MET A 74 -6.19 14.01 -8.64
CA MET A 74 -5.08 13.30 -8.03
C MET A 74 -5.10 11.86 -8.53
N LEU A 75 -3.92 11.30 -8.76
CA LEU A 75 -3.80 9.90 -9.17
C LEU A 75 -4.30 8.99 -8.05
N GLU A 76 -5.24 8.12 -8.37
CA GLU A 76 -5.84 7.20 -7.42
C GLU A 76 -5.14 5.84 -7.40
N GLN A 77 -4.85 5.31 -8.57
CA GLN A 77 -4.38 3.92 -8.69
C GLN A 77 -3.50 3.72 -9.92
N ILE A 78 -2.50 2.84 -9.76
CA ILE A 78 -1.67 2.37 -10.88
C ILE A 78 -1.66 0.85 -10.84
N LYS A 79 -1.84 0.25 -12.00
CA LYS A 79 -1.74 -1.20 -12.18
C LYS A 79 -0.64 -1.49 -13.18
N ILE A 80 0.30 -2.35 -12.79
CA ILE A 80 1.44 -2.72 -13.64
C ILE A 80 1.40 -4.24 -13.83
N ASP A 81 1.24 -4.68 -15.07
CA ASP A 81 1.24 -6.09 -15.41
C ASP A 81 2.59 -6.48 -16.02
N ALA A 82 3.17 -7.56 -15.53
CA ALA A 82 4.42 -8.10 -16.02
C ALA A 82 4.20 -9.53 -16.48
N GLY A 83 4.42 -9.85 -17.75
CA GLY A 83 4.14 -11.19 -18.23
C GLY A 83 4.15 -11.39 -19.74
N LEU A 84 5.14 -10.84 -20.44
CA LEU A 84 5.22 -11.02 -21.89
C LEU A 84 5.51 -12.45 -22.32
N ASN A 85 6.05 -13.25 -21.42
CA ASN A 85 6.47 -14.64 -21.75
C ASN A 85 5.32 -15.64 -21.65
N GLN A 86 4.12 -15.20 -21.32
CA GLN A 86 2.91 -16.02 -21.22
C GLN A 86 3.01 -17.19 -20.24
N ASN A 87 3.89 -17.09 -19.25
CA ASN A 87 3.97 -18.07 -18.17
C ASN A 87 3.14 -17.53 -16.99
N LEU A 88 1.88 -17.95 -16.92
CA LEU A 88 0.94 -17.45 -15.90
C LEU A 88 1.39 -17.72 -14.47
N ASP A 89 2.25 -18.70 -14.27
CA ASP A 89 2.75 -19.01 -12.92
C ASP A 89 3.80 -18.01 -12.45
N GLU A 90 4.52 -17.39 -13.39
CA GLU A 90 5.57 -16.41 -13.08
C GLU A 90 5.12 -14.96 -13.31
N ASP A 91 4.06 -14.77 -14.10
CA ASP A 91 3.52 -13.45 -14.38
C ASP A 91 2.90 -12.85 -13.12
N PHE A 92 3.09 -11.55 -12.95
CA PHE A 92 2.58 -10.89 -11.75
C PHE A 92 2.05 -9.49 -12.07
N THR A 93 1.29 -8.96 -11.11
CA THR A 93 0.73 -7.62 -11.17
C THR A 93 1.13 -6.86 -9.91
N ILE A 94 1.47 -5.59 -10.09
CA ILE A 94 1.68 -4.65 -8.99
C ILE A 94 0.53 -3.67 -9.03
N LEU A 95 -0.18 -3.55 -7.90
CA LEU A 95 -1.29 -2.62 -7.76
C LEU A 95 -0.91 -1.60 -6.69
N ILE A 96 -0.90 -0.32 -7.05
CA ILE A 96 -0.58 0.77 -6.13
C ILE A 96 -1.82 1.63 -6.00
N THR A 97 -2.35 1.76 -4.78
CA THR A 97 -3.57 2.50 -4.51
C THR A 97 -3.29 3.59 -3.48
N ARG A 98 -3.71 4.81 -3.76
CA ARG A 98 -3.55 5.92 -2.82
C ARG A 98 -4.55 5.78 -1.67
N ILE A 99 -4.05 5.87 -0.44
CA ILE A 99 -4.89 5.89 0.76
C ILE A 99 -5.10 7.32 1.23
N TYR A 100 -4.01 8.04 1.40
CA TYR A 100 -3.98 9.48 1.71
C TYR A 100 -3.11 10.17 0.68
N SER A 101 -3.02 11.50 0.75
CA SER A 101 -2.20 12.26 -0.18
C SER A 101 -0.75 11.76 -0.24
N ASN A 102 -0.24 11.25 0.88
CA ASN A 102 1.16 10.85 1.00
C ASN A 102 1.36 9.38 1.40
N VAL A 103 0.30 8.58 1.42
CA VAL A 103 0.38 7.15 1.80
C VAL A 103 -0.28 6.28 0.74
N LEU A 104 0.44 5.23 0.36
CA LEU A 104 0.03 4.30 -0.69
C LEU A 104 0.00 2.88 -0.15
N LEU A 105 -0.98 2.11 -0.62
CA LEU A 105 -1.00 0.66 -0.43
C LEU A 105 -0.49 0.02 -1.71
N GLN A 106 0.52 -0.84 -1.58
CA GLN A 106 1.08 -1.58 -2.70
C GLN A 106 0.86 -3.06 -2.49
N VAL A 107 0.29 -3.72 -3.48
CA VAL A 107 0.02 -5.16 -3.44
C VAL A 107 0.64 -5.80 -4.67
N ILE A 108 1.39 -6.89 -4.46
CA ILE A 108 1.99 -7.67 -5.53
C ILE A 108 1.35 -9.05 -5.53
N PHE A 109 0.84 -9.48 -6.66
CA PHE A 109 0.13 -10.75 -6.73
C PHE A 109 0.34 -11.45 -8.07
N PRO A 110 0.27 -12.81 -8.09
CA PRO A 110 0.34 -13.55 -9.34
C PRO A 110 -0.81 -13.13 -10.26
N LYS A 111 -0.51 -12.99 -11.54
CA LYS A 111 -1.49 -12.54 -12.54
C LYS A 111 -2.73 -13.45 -12.60
N LYS A 112 -2.57 -14.72 -12.24
CA LYS A 112 -3.67 -15.69 -12.19
C LYS A 112 -4.65 -15.46 -11.04
N THR A 113 -4.32 -14.60 -10.08
CA THR A 113 -5.16 -14.32 -8.91
C THR A 113 -6.43 -13.59 -9.35
N ASN A 114 -7.54 -13.83 -8.64
CA ASN A 114 -8.80 -13.13 -8.92
C ASN A 114 -8.69 -11.66 -8.58
N VAL A 115 -8.64 -10.80 -9.61
CA VAL A 115 -8.47 -9.36 -9.45
C VAL A 115 -9.63 -8.73 -8.69
N GLY A 116 -10.84 -9.22 -8.90
CA GLY A 116 -12.02 -8.72 -8.16
C GLY A 116 -11.88 -8.93 -6.66
N LEU A 117 -11.37 -10.09 -6.25
CA LEU A 117 -11.12 -10.38 -4.84
C LEU A 117 -10.04 -9.46 -4.29
N ILE A 118 -8.97 -9.21 -5.06
CA ILE A 118 -7.89 -8.30 -4.66
C ILE A 118 -8.46 -6.90 -4.39
N HIS A 119 -9.25 -6.36 -5.32
CA HIS A 119 -9.86 -5.03 -5.15
C HIS A 119 -10.77 -4.99 -3.93
N PHE A 120 -11.59 -6.01 -3.74
CA PHE A 120 -12.50 -6.07 -2.59
C PHE A 120 -11.73 -6.05 -1.26
N GLU A 121 -10.73 -6.93 -1.14
CA GLU A 121 -9.95 -7.03 0.09
C GLU A 121 -9.03 -5.83 0.30
N ALA A 122 -8.48 -5.26 -0.77
CA ALA A 122 -7.67 -4.04 -0.69
C ALA A 122 -8.52 -2.86 -0.21
N ASN A 123 -9.74 -2.70 -0.72
CA ASN A 123 -10.63 -1.64 -0.28
C ASN A 123 -11.02 -1.81 1.19
N LYS A 124 -11.24 -3.05 1.62
CA LYS A 124 -11.52 -3.37 3.02
C LYS A 124 -10.31 -3.00 3.90
N ALA A 125 -9.11 -3.37 3.48
CA ALA A 125 -7.89 -3.02 4.20
C ALA A 125 -7.70 -1.51 4.31
N ILE A 126 -7.95 -0.77 3.23
CA ILE A 126 -7.85 0.69 3.20
C ILE A 126 -8.80 1.32 4.23
N LYS A 127 -10.04 0.84 4.28
CA LYS A 127 -11.01 1.34 5.27
C LYS A 127 -10.55 1.08 6.71
N LEU A 128 -10.01 -0.11 6.96
CA LEU A 128 -9.50 -0.46 8.29
C LEU A 128 -8.30 0.41 8.66
N ILE A 129 -7.39 0.66 7.72
CA ILE A 129 -6.24 1.52 7.94
C ILE A 129 -6.68 2.94 8.26
N LYS A 130 -7.62 3.48 7.49
CA LYS A 130 -8.14 4.83 7.72
C LYS A 130 -8.79 4.97 9.09
N ASN A 131 -9.58 3.99 9.50
CA ASN A 131 -10.23 3.99 10.80
C ASN A 131 -9.20 3.91 11.93
N LEU A 132 -8.20 3.08 11.77
CA LEU A 132 -7.14 2.89 12.77
C LEU A 132 -6.32 4.17 12.95
N VAL A 133 -5.92 4.81 11.86
CA VAL A 133 -5.16 6.06 11.90
C VAL A 133 -6.00 7.17 12.53
N LYS A 134 -7.28 7.25 12.21
CA LYS A 134 -8.21 8.22 12.79
C LYS A 134 -8.34 8.05 14.29
N GLN A 135 -8.44 6.81 14.77
CA GLN A 135 -8.52 6.52 16.20
C GLN A 135 -7.23 6.91 16.92
N ASP A 136 -6.08 6.60 16.34
CA ASP A 136 -4.78 6.92 16.91
C ASP A 136 -4.59 8.42 17.07
N ILE A 137 -4.95 9.19 16.04
CA ILE A 137 -4.88 10.66 16.08
C ILE A 137 -5.82 11.20 17.15
N SER A 138 -7.03 10.65 17.26
CA SER A 138 -8.01 11.10 18.26
C SER A 138 -7.53 10.83 19.68
N GLU A 139 -6.90 9.68 19.92
CA GLU A 139 -6.34 9.34 21.23
C GLU A 139 -5.19 10.27 21.59
N ASP A 140 -4.29 10.53 20.64
CA ASP A 140 -3.17 11.46 20.87
C ASP A 140 -3.67 12.86 21.21
N LEU A 141 -4.66 13.34 20.47
CA LEU A 141 -5.25 14.65 20.72
C LEU A 141 -5.91 14.70 22.09
N PHE A 142 -6.64 13.66 22.46
CA PHE A 142 -7.28 13.57 23.76
C PHE A 142 -6.26 13.59 24.90
N ASN A 143 -5.17 12.82 24.76
CA ASN A 143 -4.09 12.79 25.74
C ASN A 143 -3.41 14.14 25.86
N GLU A 144 -3.20 14.82 24.75
CA GLU A 144 -2.59 16.15 24.72
C GLU A 144 -3.47 17.18 25.44
N ILE A 145 -4.76 17.15 25.19
CA ILE A 145 -5.71 18.01 25.89
C ILE A 145 -5.73 17.70 27.39
N GLY A 146 -5.74 16.43 27.74
CA GLY A 146 -5.72 15.99 29.14
C GLY A 146 -4.50 16.47 29.89
N SER A 147 -3.35 16.55 29.25
CA SER A 147 -2.11 17.00 29.88
C SER A 147 -2.12 18.53 30.14
N LEU A 148 -2.98 19.26 29.43
CA LEU A 148 -3.10 20.70 29.63
C LEU A 148 -4.05 21.07 30.78
N LEU A 149 -4.88 20.14 31.22
CA LEU A 149 -5.80 20.31 32.31
C LEU A 149 -5.19 19.92 33.64
#